data_b8cf24f5b3c46109a1fb8ef0817a265c
#
_entry.id   b8cf24f5b3c46109a1fb8ef0817a265c
#
_cell.length_a   1.000
_cell.length_b   1.000
_cell.length_c   1.000
_cell.angle_alpha   90.00
_cell.angle_beta   90.00
_cell.angle_gamma   90.00
#
_symmetry.space_group_name_H-M   'P 1'
#
loop_
_entity.id
_entity.type
_entity.pdbx_description
1 polymer ?
#
loop_
_entity_poly.entity_id
_entity_poly.type
_entity_poly.pdbx_seq_one_letter_code
_entity_poly.pdbx_strand_id
1 'polypeptide(L)'
;GAFVDDISFHGNSQAIIDYFISEFRKHFGEAQVTGGKVADSLLGVKFEYNDEELSLKLSQPGFIAKLAEEFGLANATPTKTSLPQDLVDKKHEGPLDYERRETFQQMVGGLQWAAQQCCPWISKGVHQLSRHSYNPSEEHLKLAKHCIKHLLLDINKGIKFHVTIFSS
;
A
#
# COMPACT_ATOMS: atom_id res chain seq x y z
N GLY A 1 -9.77 8.03 -13.30
CA GLY A 1 -9.65 8.67 -11.98
C GLY A 1 -8.58 9.75 -12.00
N ALA A 2 -8.76 10.80 -11.22
CA ALA A 2 -7.77 11.86 -11.07
C ALA A 2 -7.46 12.02 -9.57
N PHE A 3 -6.18 12.23 -9.26
CA PHE A 3 -5.71 12.51 -7.91
C PHE A 3 -4.59 13.55 -7.98
N VAL A 4 -4.87 14.76 -7.53
CA VAL A 4 -3.96 15.93 -7.57
C VAL A 4 -3.30 16.09 -8.94
N ASP A 5 -2.13 15.46 -9.16
CA ASP A 5 -1.32 15.58 -10.38
C ASP A 5 -1.38 14.31 -11.26
N ASP A 6 -2.00 13.23 -10.78
CA ASP A 6 -2.08 11.96 -11.49
C ASP A 6 -3.48 11.71 -12.04
N ILE A 7 -3.59 11.51 -13.37
CA ILE A 7 -4.84 11.14 -14.04
C ILE A 7 -4.68 9.73 -14.62
N SER A 8 -5.53 8.81 -14.14
CA SER A 8 -5.64 7.49 -14.74
C SER A 8 -6.79 7.46 -15.74
N PHE A 9 -6.48 7.07 -16.96
CA PHE A 9 -7.44 6.96 -18.04
C PHE A 9 -7.48 5.54 -18.59
N HIS A 10 -8.69 4.99 -18.73
CA HIS A 10 -8.92 3.64 -19.24
C HIS A 10 -9.91 3.70 -20.40
N GLY A 11 -9.58 3.07 -21.50
CA GLY A 11 -10.43 2.97 -22.69
C GLY A 11 -10.43 1.54 -23.24
N ASN A 12 -11.49 1.19 -23.94
CA ASN A 12 -11.64 -0.11 -24.60
C ASN A 12 -10.99 -0.17 -25.99
N SER A 13 -10.43 0.94 -26.48
CA SER A 13 -9.65 0.98 -27.71
C SER A 13 -8.54 2.01 -27.62
N GLN A 14 -7.42 1.75 -28.30
CA GLN A 14 -6.29 2.67 -28.36
C GLN A 14 -6.68 4.02 -28.98
N ALA A 15 -7.54 4.02 -29.99
CA ALA A 15 -8.00 5.24 -30.65
C ALA A 15 -8.72 6.21 -29.70
N ILE A 16 -9.51 5.70 -28.75
CA ILE A 16 -10.17 6.52 -27.73
C ILE A 16 -9.15 7.08 -26.75
N ILE A 17 -8.17 6.31 -26.36
CA ILE A 17 -7.08 6.74 -25.47
C ILE A 17 -6.28 7.87 -26.15
N ASP A 18 -5.87 7.68 -27.40
CA ASP A 18 -5.08 8.65 -28.16
C ASP A 18 -5.87 9.95 -28.39
N TYR A 19 -7.17 9.85 -28.70
CA TYR A 19 -8.05 11.00 -28.83
C TYR A 19 -8.12 11.78 -27.51
N PHE A 20 -8.35 11.10 -26.38
CA PHE A 20 -8.40 11.75 -25.08
C PHE A 20 -7.08 12.47 -24.74
N ILE A 21 -5.93 11.81 -24.96
CA ILE A 21 -4.61 12.39 -24.72
C ILE A 21 -4.40 13.63 -25.57
N SER A 22 -4.82 13.59 -26.85
CA SER A 22 -4.70 14.73 -27.76
C SER A 22 -5.54 15.92 -27.31
N GLU A 23 -6.79 15.70 -26.92
CA GLU A 23 -7.68 16.74 -26.40
C GLU A 23 -7.19 17.30 -25.06
N PHE A 24 -6.71 16.43 -24.17
CA PHE A 24 -6.15 16.84 -22.89
C PHE A 24 -4.95 17.79 -23.09
N ARG A 25 -4.02 17.44 -23.99
CA ARG A 25 -2.84 18.27 -24.30
C ARG A 25 -3.21 19.63 -24.89
N LYS A 26 -4.27 19.71 -25.71
CA LYS A 26 -4.74 20.98 -26.26
C LYS A 26 -5.20 21.96 -25.18
N HIS A 27 -5.80 21.47 -24.10
CA HIS A 27 -6.39 22.32 -23.06
C HIS A 27 -5.44 22.59 -21.88
N PHE A 28 -4.56 21.63 -21.56
CA PHE A 28 -3.70 21.70 -20.37
C PHE A 28 -2.20 21.73 -20.69
N GLY A 29 -1.83 21.74 -21.97
CA GLY A 29 -0.43 21.75 -22.42
C GLY A 29 0.22 20.38 -22.38
N GLU A 30 1.56 20.37 -22.38
CA GLU A 30 2.34 19.14 -22.35
C GLU A 30 2.10 18.37 -21.06
N ALA A 31 1.54 17.15 -21.18
CA ALA A 31 1.41 16.22 -20.08
C ALA A 31 2.37 15.05 -20.30
N GLN A 32 3.08 14.66 -19.25
CA GLN A 32 3.86 13.44 -19.28
C GLN A 32 2.91 12.25 -19.26
N VAL A 33 2.86 11.51 -20.34
CA VAL A 33 2.08 10.27 -20.44
C VAL A 33 3.01 9.10 -20.14
N THR A 34 2.76 8.40 -19.06
CA THR A 34 3.46 7.18 -18.67
C THR A 34 2.56 5.97 -18.87
N GLY A 35 3.16 4.84 -19.23
CA GLY A 35 2.44 3.62 -19.54
C GLY A 35 2.13 3.47 -21.04
N GLY A 36 1.88 2.23 -21.44
CA GLY A 36 1.49 1.85 -22.79
C GLY A 36 0.05 1.35 -22.79
N LYS A 37 -0.15 0.06 -23.11
CA LYS A 37 -1.46 -0.58 -22.99
C LYS A 37 -2.02 -0.54 -21.56
N VAL A 38 -1.15 -0.38 -20.57
CA VAL A 38 -1.48 -0.41 -19.15
C VAL A 38 -0.58 0.54 -18.36
N ALA A 39 -1.14 1.23 -17.38
CA ALA A 39 -0.35 1.99 -16.42
C ALA A 39 0.52 1.03 -15.57
N ASP A 40 1.82 1.32 -15.45
CA ASP A 40 2.74 0.50 -14.65
C ASP A 40 2.54 0.71 -13.14
N SER A 41 2.12 1.91 -12.75
CA SER A 41 1.83 2.23 -11.36
C SER A 41 0.89 3.42 -11.22
N LEU A 42 0.13 3.47 -10.13
CA LEU A 42 -0.69 4.61 -9.72
C LEU A 42 -0.71 4.68 -8.19
N LEU A 43 -0.48 5.88 -7.62
CA LEU A 43 -0.51 6.13 -6.17
C LEU A 43 0.37 5.14 -5.36
N GLY A 44 1.53 4.75 -5.91
CA GLY A 44 2.43 3.80 -5.26
C GLY A 44 2.01 2.33 -5.36
N VAL A 45 0.91 2.04 -6.07
CA VAL A 45 0.49 0.67 -6.41
C VAL A 45 1.09 0.31 -7.77
N LYS A 46 1.83 -0.78 -7.83
CA LYS A 46 2.38 -1.37 -9.05
C LYS A 46 1.36 -2.32 -9.68
N PHE A 47 1.21 -2.24 -10.99
CA PHE A 47 0.33 -3.08 -11.80
C PHE A 47 1.20 -4.03 -12.63
N GLU A 48 0.98 -5.33 -12.48
CA GLU A 48 1.69 -6.36 -13.25
C GLU A 48 0.65 -7.22 -13.99
N TYR A 49 0.61 -7.08 -15.32
CA TYR A 49 -0.26 -7.86 -16.19
C TYR A 49 0.46 -9.10 -16.67
N ASN A 50 -0.29 -10.18 -16.75
CA ASN A 50 0.15 -11.40 -17.42
C ASN A 50 -0.93 -11.77 -18.46
N ASP A 51 -0.61 -11.54 -19.74
CA ASP A 51 -1.54 -11.78 -20.84
C ASP A 51 -1.79 -13.29 -21.06
N GLU A 52 -0.81 -14.15 -20.75
CA GLU A 52 -0.94 -15.60 -20.90
C GLU A 52 -1.90 -16.18 -19.85
N GLU A 53 -1.80 -15.70 -18.62
CA GLU A 53 -2.67 -16.13 -17.52
C GLU A 53 -3.96 -15.30 -17.42
N LEU A 54 -4.12 -14.28 -18.26
CA LEU A 54 -5.19 -13.28 -18.15
C LEU A 54 -5.35 -12.78 -16.71
N SER A 55 -4.24 -12.36 -16.11
CA SER A 55 -4.22 -11.95 -14.71
C SER A 55 -3.61 -10.57 -14.52
N LEU A 56 -4.06 -9.90 -13.46
CA LEU A 56 -3.53 -8.62 -12.98
C LEU A 56 -3.10 -8.76 -11.53
N LYS A 57 -1.85 -8.41 -11.23
CA LYS A 57 -1.36 -8.34 -9.85
C LYS A 57 -1.15 -6.88 -9.44
N LEU A 58 -1.65 -6.55 -8.26
CA LEU A 58 -1.46 -5.26 -7.60
C LEU A 58 -0.53 -5.43 -6.41
N SER A 59 0.54 -4.65 -6.34
CA SER A 59 1.51 -4.71 -5.24
C SER A 59 2.07 -3.32 -4.92
N GLN A 60 2.74 -3.17 -3.77
CA GLN A 60 3.27 -1.88 -3.31
C GLN A 60 4.73 -1.96 -2.84
N PRO A 61 5.66 -2.59 -3.60
CA PRO A 61 7.02 -2.80 -3.13
C PRO A 61 7.76 -1.49 -2.81
N GLY A 62 7.59 -0.45 -3.62
CA GLY A 62 8.20 0.86 -3.40
C GLY A 62 7.69 1.56 -2.14
N PHE A 63 6.39 1.47 -1.88
CA PHE A 63 5.79 2.04 -0.66
C PHE A 63 6.28 1.30 0.59
N ILE A 64 6.28 -0.04 0.57
CA ILE A 64 6.73 -0.86 1.70
C ILE A 64 8.21 -0.60 2.01
N ALA A 65 9.06 -0.47 0.98
CA ALA A 65 10.47 -0.14 1.15
C ALA A 65 10.66 1.22 1.82
N LYS A 66 9.96 2.26 1.35
CA LYS A 66 10.00 3.60 1.94
C LYS A 66 9.51 3.62 3.38
N LEU A 67 8.41 2.92 3.67
CA LEU A 67 7.87 2.80 5.04
C LEU A 67 8.89 2.14 5.97
N ALA A 68 9.56 1.09 5.53
CA ALA A 68 10.60 0.43 6.32
C ALA A 68 11.83 1.33 6.53
N GLU A 69 12.25 2.08 5.52
CA GLU A 69 13.37 3.02 5.60
C GLU A 69 13.09 4.15 6.59
N GLU A 70 11.90 4.76 6.53
CA GLU A 70 11.46 5.85 7.40
C GLU A 70 11.59 5.50 8.90
N PHE A 71 11.32 4.24 9.26
CA PHE A 71 11.42 3.78 10.64
C PHE A 71 12.70 3.00 10.97
N GLY A 72 13.73 3.09 10.11
CA GLY A 72 15.04 2.46 10.34
C GLY A 72 15.01 0.94 10.24
N LEU A 73 14.09 0.37 9.45
CA LEU A 73 13.87 -1.07 9.31
C LEU A 73 14.29 -1.63 7.95
N ALA A 74 14.94 -0.84 7.08
CA ALA A 74 15.32 -1.25 5.72
C ALA A 74 16.13 -2.56 5.68
N ASN A 75 17.03 -2.76 6.67
CA ASN A 75 17.87 -3.94 6.80
C ASN A 75 17.41 -4.88 7.93
N ALA A 76 16.17 -4.72 8.41
CA ALA A 76 15.67 -5.54 9.51
C ALA A 76 15.33 -6.97 9.04
N THR A 77 15.58 -7.94 9.89
CA THR A 77 15.14 -9.32 9.64
C THR A 77 13.61 -9.40 9.57
N PRO A 78 13.03 -9.90 8.48
CA PRO A 78 11.61 -10.05 8.33
C PRO A 78 10.99 -10.98 9.38
N THR A 79 9.72 -10.74 9.72
CA THR A 79 8.96 -11.58 10.67
C THR A 79 7.95 -12.46 9.93
N LYS A 80 7.70 -13.67 10.45
CA LYS A 80 6.79 -14.64 9.82
C LYS A 80 5.31 -14.32 10.01
N THR A 81 4.98 -13.52 11.03
CA THR A 81 3.59 -13.15 11.38
C THR A 81 3.44 -11.63 11.41
N SER A 82 2.26 -11.12 11.09
CA SER A 82 1.97 -9.69 11.16
C SER A 82 1.96 -9.18 12.60
N LEU A 83 1.43 -9.98 13.53
CA LEU A 83 1.51 -9.75 14.97
C LEU A 83 1.70 -11.08 15.69
N PRO A 84 2.34 -11.11 16.88
CA PRO A 84 2.36 -12.26 17.78
C PRO A 84 0.93 -12.66 18.18
N GLN A 85 0.71 -13.96 18.38
CA GLN A 85 -0.61 -14.49 18.77
C GLN A 85 -1.08 -13.99 20.15
N ASP A 86 -0.14 -13.71 21.03
CA ASP A 86 -0.37 -13.29 22.42
C ASP A 86 -0.35 -11.77 22.59
N LEU A 87 -0.78 -11.04 21.55
CA LEU A 87 -0.90 -9.58 21.65
C LEU A 87 -1.90 -9.25 22.76
N VAL A 88 -1.38 -8.82 23.90
CA VAL A 88 -2.21 -8.39 25.01
C VAL A 88 -2.73 -6.98 24.69
N ASP A 89 -4.05 -6.88 24.55
CA ASP A 89 -4.78 -5.62 24.29
C ASP A 89 -4.85 -4.77 25.59
N LYS A 90 -3.69 -4.52 26.18
CA LYS A 90 -3.58 -3.70 27.39
C LYS A 90 -3.48 -2.24 27.00
N LYS A 91 -4.42 -1.45 27.51
CA LYS A 91 -4.31 0.00 27.44
C LYS A 91 -3.08 0.48 28.23
N HIS A 92 -2.38 1.44 27.68
CA HIS A 92 -1.32 2.12 28.39
C HIS A 92 -1.92 3.17 29.34
N GLU A 93 -1.67 3.03 30.63
CA GLU A 93 -2.19 3.93 31.69
C GLU A 93 -1.14 4.99 32.11
N GLY A 94 0.04 4.96 31.52
CA GLY A 94 1.10 5.92 31.78
C GLY A 94 0.81 7.32 31.19
N PRO A 95 1.66 8.30 31.49
CA PRO A 95 1.52 9.65 30.94
C PRO A 95 1.59 9.64 29.42
N LEU A 96 0.87 10.58 28.80
CA LEU A 96 0.89 10.75 27.35
C LEU A 96 2.25 11.29 26.91
N ASP A 97 2.88 10.58 26.00
CA ASP A 97 4.10 10.98 25.31
C ASP A 97 3.75 11.37 23.88
N TYR A 98 3.90 12.63 23.55
CA TYR A 98 3.49 13.19 22.26
C TYR A 98 4.35 12.71 21.11
N GLU A 99 5.68 12.59 21.30
CA GLU A 99 6.61 12.11 20.26
C GLU A 99 6.35 10.63 19.94
N ARG A 100 6.21 9.81 20.98
CA ARG A 100 5.85 8.39 20.83
C ARG A 100 4.51 8.22 20.14
N ARG A 101 3.52 9.04 20.50
CA ARG A 101 2.19 9.01 19.85
C ARG A 101 2.28 9.36 18.39
N GLU A 102 2.96 10.42 18.02
CA GLU A 102 3.12 10.86 16.64
C GLU A 102 3.80 9.78 15.79
N THR A 103 4.93 9.26 16.26
CA THR A 103 5.66 8.17 15.61
C THR A 103 4.78 6.94 15.42
N PHE A 104 4.02 6.56 16.44
CA PHE A 104 3.12 5.41 16.36
C PHE A 104 1.99 5.64 15.34
N GLN A 105 1.39 6.83 15.33
CA GLN A 105 0.33 7.19 14.39
C GLN A 105 0.83 7.17 12.94
N GLN A 106 2.06 7.64 12.68
CA GLN A 106 2.69 7.57 11.35
C GLN A 106 2.88 6.11 10.91
N MET A 107 3.41 5.23 11.79
CA MET A 107 3.54 3.80 11.49
C MET A 107 2.19 3.15 11.18
N VAL A 108 1.19 3.37 12.04
CA VAL A 108 -0.14 2.77 11.88
C VAL A 108 -0.82 3.31 10.62
N GLY A 109 -0.68 4.60 10.31
CA GLY A 109 -1.20 5.21 9.08
C GLY A 109 -0.61 4.57 7.82
N GLY A 110 0.71 4.39 7.77
CA GLY A 110 1.39 3.71 6.67
C GLY A 110 0.97 2.24 6.53
N LEU A 111 0.86 1.52 7.64
CA LEU A 111 0.37 0.14 7.65
C LEU A 111 -1.10 0.05 7.21
N GLN A 112 -1.94 1.00 7.60
CA GLN A 112 -3.34 1.06 7.21
C GLN A 112 -3.49 1.30 5.71
N TRP A 113 -2.66 2.20 5.15
CA TRP A 113 -2.60 2.41 3.71
C TRP A 113 -2.22 1.13 2.97
N ALA A 114 -1.15 0.46 3.39
CA ALA A 114 -0.74 -0.82 2.79
C ALA A 114 -1.86 -1.88 2.86
N ALA A 115 -2.52 -2.01 4.01
CA ALA A 115 -3.59 -2.98 4.23
C ALA A 115 -4.79 -2.74 3.31
N GLN A 116 -5.16 -1.48 3.10
CA GLN A 116 -6.31 -1.09 2.27
C GLN A 116 -6.04 -1.24 0.77
N GLN A 117 -4.78 -1.05 0.34
CA GLN A 117 -4.44 -1.13 -1.07
C GLN A 117 -4.10 -2.56 -1.52
N CYS A 118 -3.02 -3.13 -1.03
CA CYS A 118 -2.48 -4.38 -1.57
C CYS A 118 -2.15 -5.46 -0.54
N CYS A 119 -2.23 -5.16 0.77
CA CYS A 119 -1.78 -6.08 1.83
C CYS A 119 -2.89 -6.45 2.83
N PRO A 120 -4.05 -6.99 2.39
CA PRO A 120 -5.19 -7.25 3.28
C PRO A 120 -4.89 -8.24 4.41
N TRP A 121 -3.87 -9.07 4.28
CA TRP A 121 -3.46 -10.04 5.31
C TRP A 121 -2.93 -9.43 6.60
N ILE A 122 -2.55 -8.12 6.60
CA ILE A 122 -2.16 -7.41 7.82
C ILE A 122 -3.32 -6.67 8.49
N SER A 123 -4.51 -6.58 7.86
CA SER A 123 -5.63 -5.73 8.29
C SER A 123 -6.04 -5.97 9.75
N LYS A 124 -6.11 -7.24 10.19
CA LYS A 124 -6.44 -7.56 11.58
C LYS A 124 -5.43 -6.96 12.56
N GLY A 125 -4.14 -7.11 12.27
CA GLY A 125 -3.08 -6.58 13.13
C GLY A 125 -3.09 -5.05 13.17
N VAL A 126 -3.26 -4.41 12.01
CA VAL A 126 -3.36 -2.95 11.91
C VAL A 126 -4.56 -2.42 12.68
N HIS A 127 -5.72 -3.09 12.58
CA HIS A 127 -6.90 -2.72 13.34
C HIS A 127 -6.66 -2.80 14.85
N GLN A 128 -6.00 -3.85 15.34
CA GLN A 128 -5.64 -3.97 16.75
C GLN A 128 -4.70 -2.85 17.20
N LEU A 129 -3.65 -2.54 16.42
CA LEU A 129 -2.72 -1.45 16.70
C LEU A 129 -3.43 -0.09 16.73
N SER A 130 -4.33 0.19 15.80
CA SER A 130 -5.02 1.50 15.69
C SER A 130 -5.82 1.87 16.94
N ARG A 131 -6.28 0.90 17.72
CA ARG A 131 -6.99 1.11 18.99
C ARG A 131 -6.13 1.80 20.05
N HIS A 132 -4.81 1.75 19.92
CA HIS A 132 -3.84 2.35 20.84
C HIS A 132 -3.28 3.70 20.37
N SER A 133 -3.81 4.27 19.26
CA SER A 133 -3.27 5.49 18.64
C SER A 133 -3.34 6.74 19.51
N TYR A 134 -4.19 6.76 20.53
CA TYR A 134 -4.28 7.90 21.44
C TYR A 134 -3.12 7.94 22.44
N ASN A 135 -2.81 6.82 23.09
CA ASN A 135 -1.74 6.72 24.10
C ASN A 135 -0.99 5.39 23.96
N PRO A 136 -0.12 5.25 22.95
CA PRO A 136 0.64 4.02 22.74
C PRO A 136 1.73 3.85 23.80
N SER A 137 2.05 2.59 24.13
CA SER A 137 3.23 2.23 24.92
C SER A 137 4.43 1.94 24.01
N GLU A 138 5.62 1.80 24.59
CA GLU A 138 6.81 1.30 23.87
C GLU A 138 6.57 -0.09 23.25
N GLU A 139 5.77 -0.93 23.90
CA GLU A 139 5.41 -2.24 23.38
C GLU A 139 4.56 -2.13 22.11
N HIS A 140 3.62 -1.17 22.07
CA HIS A 140 2.83 -0.91 20.87
C HIS A 140 3.70 -0.44 19.70
N LEU A 141 4.74 0.38 19.94
CA LEU A 141 5.73 0.74 18.92
C LEU A 141 6.50 -0.47 18.39
N LYS A 142 6.95 -1.37 19.28
CA LYS A 142 7.62 -2.61 18.87
C LYS A 142 6.72 -3.49 18.02
N LEU A 143 5.43 -3.57 18.35
CA LEU A 143 4.45 -4.33 17.59
C LEU A 143 4.16 -3.70 16.21
N ALA A 144 4.09 -2.37 16.12
CA ALA A 144 3.98 -1.69 14.84
C ALA A 144 5.20 -1.95 13.95
N LYS A 145 6.42 -1.84 14.51
CA LYS A 145 7.67 -2.21 13.82
C LYS A 145 7.69 -3.70 13.41
N HIS A 146 7.15 -4.59 14.24
CA HIS A 146 7.04 -6.00 13.91
C HIS A 146 6.13 -6.21 12.69
N CYS A 147 5.00 -5.48 12.62
CA CYS A 147 4.09 -5.55 11.48
C CYS A 147 4.74 -5.02 10.19
N ILE A 148 5.53 -3.93 10.26
CA ILE A 148 6.31 -3.43 9.11
C ILE A 148 7.32 -4.48 8.64
N LYS A 149 8.06 -5.12 9.57
CA LYS A 149 9.00 -6.20 9.23
C LYS A 149 8.32 -7.39 8.56
N HIS A 150 7.06 -7.67 8.89
CA HIS A 150 6.30 -8.72 8.23
C HIS A 150 6.07 -8.43 6.75
N LEU A 151 5.84 -7.19 6.37
CA LEU A 151 5.70 -6.79 4.96
C LEU A 151 7.00 -7.00 4.17
N LEU A 152 8.17 -6.95 4.83
CA LEU A 152 9.46 -7.20 4.19
C LEU A 152 9.71 -8.68 3.89
N LEU A 153 8.95 -9.61 4.46
CA LEU A 153 9.10 -11.05 4.20
C LEU A 153 8.89 -11.39 2.72
N ASP A 154 7.91 -10.73 2.08
CA ASP A 154 7.68 -10.80 0.65
C ASP A 154 7.16 -9.45 0.18
N ILE A 155 8.10 -8.55 -0.09
CA ILE A 155 7.82 -7.16 -0.47
C ILE A 155 7.03 -7.05 -1.78
N ASN A 156 7.12 -8.08 -2.64
CA ASN A 156 6.40 -8.16 -3.91
C ASN A 156 5.04 -8.85 -3.79
N LYS A 157 4.67 -9.32 -2.59
CA LYS A 157 3.36 -9.91 -2.37
C LYS A 157 2.27 -8.87 -2.62
N GLY A 158 1.18 -9.31 -3.25
CA GLY A 158 0.07 -8.44 -3.61
C GLY A 158 -1.22 -9.22 -3.82
N ILE A 159 -2.22 -8.54 -4.36
CA ILE A 159 -3.51 -9.13 -4.73
C ILE A 159 -3.44 -9.50 -6.21
N LYS A 160 -3.79 -10.74 -6.55
CA LYS A 160 -3.86 -11.22 -7.93
C LYS A 160 -5.30 -11.45 -8.32
N PHE A 161 -5.71 -10.87 -9.44
CA PHE A 161 -7.01 -11.04 -10.06
C PHE A 161 -6.86 -11.90 -11.31
N HIS A 162 -7.77 -12.82 -11.55
CA HIS A 162 -7.84 -13.62 -12.76
C HIS A 162 -9.15 -13.30 -13.50
N VAL A 163 -9.05 -13.17 -14.81
CA VAL A 163 -10.25 -13.07 -15.66
C VAL A 163 -10.80 -14.48 -15.88
N THR A 164 -12.01 -14.72 -15.39
CA THR A 164 -12.73 -15.96 -15.71
C THR A 164 -13.63 -15.69 -16.91
N ILE A 165 -13.31 -16.30 -18.04
CA ILE A 165 -14.18 -16.25 -19.22
C ILE A 165 -15.26 -17.32 -19.01
N PHE A 166 -16.48 -16.90 -18.71
CA PHE A 166 -17.63 -17.79 -18.73
C PHE A 166 -18.01 -17.99 -20.20
N SER A 167 -17.76 -19.18 -20.74
CA SER A 167 -18.35 -19.60 -22.02
C SER A 167 -19.86 -19.79 -21.82
N SER A 168 -20.68 -18.93 -22.42
CA SER A 168 -22.10 -19.07 -22.53
C SER A 168 -22.49 -20.19 -23.49
#